data_0ac94a67c7893033ccd8e586322992d8
#
_entry.id   0ac94a67c7893033ccd8e586322992d8
#
_cell.length_a   1.000
_cell.length_b   1.000
_cell.length_c   1.000
_cell.angle_alpha   90.00
_cell.angle_beta   90.00
_cell.angle_gamma   90.00
#
_symmetry.space_group_name_H-M   'P 1'
#
loop_
_entity.id
_entity.type
_entity.pdbx_description
1 polymer ?
#
loop_
_entity_poly.entity_id
_entity_poly.type
_entity_poly.pdbx_seq_one_letter_code
_entity_poly.pdbx_strand_id
1 'polypeptide(L)'
;FLAIPSIGLLYYFKTYKKTTVKNFLLANIIVIAILMLVYKFSLTYILQLFGWGEVFFINSIGLPFNSGSIIIGLLFIATFYFGLNYTRKNNYRTANTLVLCLMFLFLGFSSWLMLPIRANAKVVINENNPEDARALLAYYNREQYPGVDSPVYGTYYSDMFASAGEDQDGKPKYEKDYTLGKYIVVNKFKNSVQGPNPKHQGLLPRMWSSQNAENYMRYFGALDFKITQPNQELRQAAEQIKVGFANGEIGADQYISFLKRFDEYIEVQPPTIWDNVKYMVEFQFNYMYLRYFMWNFVGKQNDVQGRYNDNGNWLSGINFLDSYRLGSQDNLPSDIQNNPGRNTYFFLPLLLGIIGIVFQFSKDKKQFWVLLIFFLFTGLAIQFYTNPGIFQPRERDYSLVGSFYVFALWIGLGVYGLYDSFKDWITPKILAPVVVVVTLLAVPTVMAIQNWDDHDRSNRFTANSSAKAYLDSCQEDAGAILFTIGDNDTFPIWYAQEIEHYRTDVRVVCTSLFETDWYVDQMKVAAYESAPIPSQISHEKYRWGSRDVLYHQGITENRWPIKDFINWIDSDKPRTKLK
;
A
#
# COMPACT_ATOMS: atom_id res chain seq x y z
N PHE A 1 -5.93 -13.90 2.47
CA PHE A 1 -6.89 -13.82 1.34
C PHE A 1 -6.30 -14.37 0.04
N LEU A 2 -5.12 -13.96 -0.37
CA LEU A 2 -4.50 -14.33 -1.64
C LEU A 2 -4.27 -15.84 -1.84
N ALA A 3 -4.30 -16.63 -0.77
CA ALA A 3 -4.26 -18.08 -0.83
C ALA A 3 -5.62 -18.74 -1.20
N ILE A 4 -6.73 -18.00 -1.11
CA ILE A 4 -8.07 -18.55 -1.38
C ILE A 4 -8.16 -19.19 -2.77
N PRO A 5 -7.69 -18.58 -3.87
CA PRO A 5 -7.70 -19.21 -5.18
C PRO A 5 -6.97 -20.56 -5.20
N SER A 6 -5.81 -20.64 -4.62
CA SER A 6 -5.01 -21.87 -4.57
C SER A 6 -5.65 -22.96 -3.73
N ILE A 7 -6.19 -22.62 -2.56
CA ILE A 7 -6.93 -23.53 -1.69
C ILE A 7 -8.18 -24.05 -2.42
N GLY A 8 -8.91 -23.17 -3.11
CA GLY A 8 -10.10 -23.54 -3.88
C GLY A 8 -9.78 -24.49 -5.04
N LEU A 9 -8.68 -24.27 -5.76
CA LEU A 9 -8.23 -25.19 -6.80
C LEU A 9 -7.75 -26.52 -6.22
N LEU A 10 -7.05 -26.50 -5.09
CA LEU A 10 -6.66 -27.72 -4.39
C LEU A 10 -7.89 -28.56 -4.02
N TYR A 11 -8.91 -27.92 -3.47
CA TYR A 11 -10.19 -28.57 -3.18
C TYR A 11 -10.86 -29.12 -4.44
N TYR A 12 -10.91 -28.33 -5.52
CA TYR A 12 -11.45 -28.75 -6.82
C TYR A 12 -10.75 -30.01 -7.34
N PHE A 13 -9.42 -30.03 -7.39
CA PHE A 13 -8.66 -31.17 -7.87
C PHE A 13 -8.76 -32.41 -6.99
N LYS A 14 -8.94 -32.21 -5.68
CA LYS A 14 -9.16 -33.31 -4.74
C LYS A 14 -10.55 -33.95 -4.90
N THR A 15 -11.55 -33.12 -5.20
CA THR A 15 -12.97 -33.57 -5.30
C THR A 15 -13.26 -34.15 -6.67
N TYR A 16 -12.75 -33.56 -7.75
CA TYR A 16 -13.06 -33.99 -9.13
C TYR A 16 -11.87 -34.75 -9.74
N LYS A 17 -12.04 -36.07 -9.87
CA LYS A 17 -10.99 -36.93 -10.48
C LYS A 17 -10.75 -36.64 -11.95
N LYS A 18 -11.83 -36.35 -12.73
CA LYS A 18 -11.73 -35.95 -14.15
C LYS A 18 -11.94 -34.44 -14.28
N THR A 19 -10.98 -33.78 -14.86
CA THR A 19 -11.01 -32.33 -15.09
C THR A 19 -11.21 -32.07 -16.57
N THR A 20 -12.18 -31.22 -16.90
CA THR A 20 -12.35 -30.66 -18.26
C THR A 20 -11.96 -29.19 -18.26
N VAL A 21 -11.57 -28.66 -19.42
CA VAL A 21 -11.22 -27.24 -19.56
C VAL A 21 -12.36 -26.34 -19.06
N LYS A 22 -13.61 -26.65 -19.44
CA LYS A 22 -14.79 -25.90 -19.00
C LYS A 22 -14.93 -25.86 -17.47
N ASN A 23 -14.84 -27.03 -16.81
CA ASN A 23 -14.99 -27.10 -15.36
C ASN A 23 -13.81 -26.47 -14.62
N PHE A 24 -12.60 -26.53 -15.19
CA PHE A 24 -11.43 -25.86 -14.65
C PHE A 24 -11.57 -24.32 -14.72
N LEU A 25 -11.99 -23.78 -15.87
CA LEU A 25 -12.24 -22.34 -16.00
C LEU A 25 -13.35 -21.87 -15.06
N LEU A 26 -14.44 -22.63 -14.96
CA LEU A 26 -15.53 -22.33 -14.02
C LEU A 26 -15.05 -22.34 -12.57
N ALA A 27 -14.24 -23.32 -12.18
CA ALA A 27 -13.65 -23.37 -10.84
C ALA A 27 -12.81 -22.12 -10.55
N ASN A 28 -11.96 -21.68 -11.48
CA ASN A 28 -11.18 -20.45 -11.30
C ASN A 28 -12.07 -19.22 -11.14
N ILE A 29 -13.11 -19.07 -11.97
CA ILE A 29 -14.06 -17.95 -11.86
C ILE A 29 -14.74 -17.95 -10.48
N ILE A 30 -15.22 -19.12 -10.02
CA ILE A 30 -15.86 -19.25 -8.71
C ILE A 30 -14.91 -18.88 -7.58
N VAL A 31 -13.67 -19.33 -7.63
CA VAL A 31 -12.67 -19.07 -6.56
C VAL A 31 -12.27 -17.60 -6.51
N ILE A 32 -12.13 -16.97 -7.68
CA ILE A 32 -11.88 -15.51 -7.78
C ILE A 32 -13.09 -14.74 -7.25
N ALA A 33 -14.32 -15.15 -7.59
CA ALA A 33 -15.54 -14.55 -7.05
C ALA A 33 -15.61 -14.68 -5.52
N ILE A 34 -15.24 -15.83 -4.96
CA ILE A 34 -15.13 -16.05 -3.51
C ILE A 34 -14.08 -15.12 -2.89
N LEU A 35 -12.90 -15.00 -3.50
CA LEU A 35 -11.86 -14.07 -3.04
C LEU A 35 -12.40 -12.64 -2.96
N MET A 36 -13.04 -12.17 -4.03
CA MET A 36 -13.61 -10.81 -4.09
C MET A 36 -14.70 -10.62 -3.04
N LEU A 37 -15.58 -11.61 -2.88
CA LEU A 37 -16.64 -11.57 -1.88
C LEU A 37 -16.07 -11.51 -0.46
N VAL A 38 -15.12 -12.38 -0.14
CA VAL A 38 -14.51 -12.43 1.20
C VAL A 38 -13.71 -11.15 1.46
N TYR A 39 -12.91 -10.71 0.51
CA TYR A 39 -12.06 -9.55 0.69
C TYR A 39 -12.84 -8.23 0.78
N LYS A 40 -13.72 -7.97 -0.19
CA LYS A 40 -14.37 -6.66 -0.32
C LYS A 40 -15.63 -6.53 0.54
N PHE A 41 -16.38 -7.61 0.72
CA PHE A 41 -17.69 -7.54 1.35
C PHE A 41 -17.70 -7.98 2.81
N SER A 42 -16.99 -9.06 3.18
CA SER A 42 -17.22 -9.66 4.49
C SER A 42 -16.78 -8.75 5.64
N LEU A 43 -15.55 -8.22 5.62
CA LEU A 43 -15.04 -7.40 6.72
C LEU A 43 -15.65 -6.01 6.77
N THR A 44 -15.69 -5.33 5.63
CA THR A 44 -16.24 -3.97 5.56
C THR A 44 -17.69 -3.93 6.02
N TYR A 45 -18.53 -4.85 5.51
CA TYR A 45 -19.94 -4.88 5.92
C TYR A 45 -20.16 -5.32 7.37
N ILE A 46 -19.33 -6.22 7.88
CA ILE A 46 -19.42 -6.60 9.29
C ILE A 46 -19.07 -5.42 10.19
N LEU A 47 -17.96 -4.73 9.93
CA LEU A 47 -17.61 -3.53 10.70
C LEU A 47 -18.66 -2.43 10.56
N GLN A 48 -19.27 -2.26 9.37
CA GLN A 48 -20.42 -1.36 9.18
C GLN A 48 -21.62 -1.78 10.02
N LEU A 49 -21.93 -3.08 10.07
CA LEU A 49 -23.03 -3.59 10.89
C LEU A 49 -22.81 -3.28 12.38
N PHE A 50 -21.59 -3.47 12.88
CA PHE A 50 -21.23 -3.06 14.23
C PHE A 50 -21.41 -1.56 14.44
N GLY A 51 -20.92 -0.73 13.51
CA GLY A 51 -21.06 0.73 13.59
C GLY A 51 -22.52 1.22 13.52
N TRP A 52 -23.35 0.62 12.66
CA TRP A 52 -24.78 0.93 12.60
C TRP A 52 -25.52 0.45 13.84
N GLY A 53 -25.23 -0.78 14.30
CA GLY A 53 -25.81 -1.30 15.53
C GLY A 53 -25.46 -0.42 16.72
N GLU A 54 -24.20 0.03 16.82
CA GLU A 54 -23.76 0.94 17.86
C GLU A 54 -24.63 2.22 17.89
N VAL A 55 -24.73 2.92 16.78
CA VAL A 55 -25.55 4.15 16.68
C VAL A 55 -27.03 3.88 16.93
N PHE A 56 -27.58 2.78 16.42
CA PHE A 56 -28.99 2.44 16.61
C PHE A 56 -29.33 2.17 18.07
N PHE A 57 -28.57 1.32 18.77
CA PHE A 57 -28.86 0.96 20.16
C PHE A 57 -28.66 2.14 21.11
N ILE A 58 -27.71 3.02 20.83
CA ILE A 58 -27.45 4.20 21.65
C ILE A 58 -28.44 5.33 21.36
N ASN A 59 -28.58 5.72 20.10
CA ASN A 59 -29.37 6.89 19.74
C ASN A 59 -30.89 6.64 19.77
N SER A 60 -31.35 5.42 19.42
CA SER A 60 -32.78 5.08 19.32
C SER A 60 -33.31 4.40 20.57
N ILE A 61 -32.50 3.56 21.24
CA ILE A 61 -32.92 2.79 22.42
C ILE A 61 -32.46 3.45 23.71
N GLY A 62 -31.39 4.28 23.67
CA GLY A 62 -30.86 4.98 24.82
C GLY A 62 -29.91 4.15 25.70
N LEU A 63 -29.25 3.14 25.14
CA LEU A 63 -28.26 2.36 25.86
C LEU A 63 -26.91 3.09 25.97
N PRO A 64 -26.06 2.73 26.95
CA PRO A 64 -24.72 3.29 27.09
C PRO A 64 -23.84 3.04 25.86
N PHE A 65 -22.81 3.86 25.64
CA PHE A 65 -21.80 3.65 24.60
C PHE A 65 -21.18 2.25 24.68
N ASN A 66 -20.85 1.68 23.53
CA ASN A 66 -20.32 0.34 23.29
C ASN A 66 -21.32 -0.81 23.48
N SER A 67 -22.52 -0.58 24.06
CA SER A 67 -23.52 -1.64 24.23
C SER A 67 -24.05 -2.18 22.91
N GLY A 68 -24.19 -1.33 21.87
CA GLY A 68 -24.58 -1.75 20.55
C GLY A 68 -23.59 -2.74 19.93
N SER A 69 -22.31 -2.46 20.03
CA SER A 69 -21.23 -3.35 19.56
C SER A 69 -21.22 -4.68 20.31
N ILE A 70 -21.45 -4.67 21.63
CA ILE A 70 -21.56 -5.90 22.43
C ILE A 70 -22.76 -6.74 21.99
N ILE A 71 -23.93 -6.12 21.81
CA ILE A 71 -25.16 -6.83 21.39
C ILE A 71 -24.96 -7.45 19.99
N ILE A 72 -24.43 -6.69 19.01
CA ILE A 72 -24.14 -7.21 17.67
C ILE A 72 -23.12 -8.36 17.76
N GLY A 73 -22.09 -8.24 18.59
CA GLY A 73 -21.10 -9.31 18.82
C GLY A 73 -21.72 -10.59 19.35
N LEU A 74 -22.60 -10.47 20.35
CA LEU A 74 -23.33 -11.63 20.89
C LEU A 74 -24.26 -12.26 19.85
N LEU A 75 -24.98 -11.46 19.07
CA LEU A 75 -25.82 -11.95 17.97
C LEU A 75 -24.99 -12.66 16.90
N PHE A 76 -23.82 -12.15 16.61
CA PHE A 76 -22.89 -12.76 15.65
C PHE A 76 -22.39 -14.13 16.14
N ILE A 77 -21.99 -14.24 17.41
CA ILE A 77 -21.61 -15.51 18.03
C ILE A 77 -22.78 -16.49 18.06
N ALA A 78 -23.98 -16.03 18.42
CA ALA A 78 -25.19 -16.83 18.42
C ALA A 78 -25.53 -17.37 17.03
N THR A 79 -25.36 -16.57 15.98
CA THR A 79 -25.58 -16.98 14.59
C THR A 79 -24.69 -18.16 14.21
N PHE A 80 -23.41 -18.13 14.56
CA PHE A 80 -22.50 -19.27 14.34
C PHE A 80 -22.88 -20.48 15.19
N TYR A 81 -23.20 -20.28 16.45
CA TYR A 81 -23.61 -21.39 17.33
C TYR A 81 -24.85 -22.12 16.80
N PHE A 82 -25.91 -21.37 16.50
CA PHE A 82 -27.16 -21.96 15.98
C PHE A 82 -26.97 -22.51 14.55
N GLY A 83 -26.21 -21.82 13.69
CA GLY A 83 -25.89 -22.28 12.34
C GLY A 83 -25.15 -23.62 12.33
N LEU A 84 -24.11 -23.77 13.17
CA LEU A 84 -23.38 -25.02 13.33
C LEU A 84 -24.25 -26.13 13.90
N ASN A 85 -25.05 -25.84 14.92
CA ASN A 85 -25.94 -26.82 15.53
C ASN A 85 -27.00 -27.31 14.55
N TYR A 86 -27.62 -26.37 13.81
CA TYR A 86 -28.64 -26.70 12.78
C TYR A 86 -28.04 -27.55 11.65
N THR A 87 -26.90 -27.19 11.12
CA THR A 87 -26.26 -27.91 10.01
C THR A 87 -25.77 -29.30 10.43
N ARG A 88 -25.31 -29.48 11.68
CA ARG A 88 -24.93 -30.78 12.25
C ARG A 88 -26.16 -31.67 12.47
N LYS A 89 -27.22 -31.12 13.08
CA LYS A 89 -28.44 -31.87 13.38
C LYS A 89 -29.12 -32.38 12.10
N ASN A 90 -29.06 -31.60 11.02
CA ASN A 90 -29.66 -31.99 9.74
C ASN A 90 -28.69 -32.70 8.77
N ASN A 91 -27.49 -33.06 9.21
CA ASN A 91 -26.45 -33.70 8.40
C ASN A 91 -26.06 -32.92 7.11
N TYR A 92 -26.18 -31.60 7.10
CA TYR A 92 -25.78 -30.75 5.96
C TYR A 92 -24.26 -30.54 5.96
N ARG A 93 -23.50 -31.57 5.55
CA ARG A 93 -22.01 -31.58 5.64
C ARG A 93 -21.36 -30.38 4.96
N THR A 94 -21.75 -30.07 3.73
CA THR A 94 -21.19 -28.95 2.97
C THR A 94 -21.47 -27.60 3.64
N ALA A 95 -22.72 -27.37 4.07
CA ALA A 95 -23.12 -26.17 4.77
C ALA A 95 -22.36 -26.03 6.12
N ASN A 96 -22.21 -27.14 6.86
CA ASN A 96 -21.44 -27.13 8.10
C ASN A 96 -19.98 -26.76 7.87
N THR A 97 -19.34 -27.31 6.84
CA THR A 97 -17.98 -26.95 6.46
C THR A 97 -17.86 -25.46 6.10
N LEU A 98 -18.80 -24.92 5.32
CA LEU A 98 -18.81 -23.50 4.97
C LEU A 98 -18.96 -22.60 6.21
N VAL A 99 -19.88 -22.92 7.12
CA VAL A 99 -20.06 -22.17 8.38
C VAL A 99 -18.79 -22.24 9.24
N LEU A 100 -18.13 -23.39 9.32
CA LEU A 100 -16.86 -23.55 10.02
C LEU A 100 -15.75 -22.69 9.38
N CYS A 101 -15.63 -22.71 8.06
CA CYS A 101 -14.65 -21.90 7.34
C CYS A 101 -14.85 -20.39 7.63
N LEU A 102 -16.10 -19.93 7.57
CA LEU A 102 -16.43 -18.54 7.89
C LEU A 102 -16.13 -18.22 9.37
N MET A 103 -16.52 -19.11 10.29
CA MET A 103 -16.22 -18.91 11.71
C MET A 103 -14.72 -18.78 11.98
N PHE A 104 -13.90 -19.68 11.42
CA PHE A 104 -12.45 -19.60 11.61
C PHE A 104 -11.81 -18.40 10.90
N LEU A 105 -12.35 -17.98 9.76
CA LEU A 105 -11.95 -16.75 9.10
C LEU A 105 -12.19 -15.55 10.04
N PHE A 106 -13.36 -15.41 10.63
CA PHE A 106 -13.66 -14.32 11.56
C PHE A 106 -12.93 -14.45 12.89
N LEU A 107 -12.67 -15.66 13.35
CA LEU A 107 -11.82 -15.90 14.51
C LEU A 107 -10.38 -15.39 14.24
N GLY A 108 -9.85 -15.61 13.03
CA GLY A 108 -8.57 -15.01 12.62
C GLY A 108 -8.60 -13.47 12.63
N PHE A 109 -9.71 -12.87 12.16
CA PHE A 109 -9.89 -11.41 12.19
C PHE A 109 -10.15 -10.84 13.58
N SER A 110 -10.54 -11.65 14.56
CA SER A 110 -10.75 -11.16 15.92
C SER A 110 -9.49 -10.56 16.56
N SER A 111 -8.30 -10.84 16.02
CA SER A 111 -7.05 -10.15 16.40
C SER A 111 -7.13 -8.63 16.24
N TRP A 112 -7.95 -8.13 15.32
CA TRP A 112 -8.18 -6.69 15.14
C TRP A 112 -8.90 -6.05 16.33
N LEU A 113 -9.58 -6.82 17.19
CA LEU A 113 -10.17 -6.33 18.43
C LEU A 113 -9.11 -5.82 19.41
N MET A 114 -7.84 -6.18 19.23
CA MET A 114 -6.75 -5.60 20.00
C MET A 114 -6.63 -4.08 19.81
N LEU A 115 -6.99 -3.55 18.62
CA LEU A 115 -6.93 -2.12 18.34
C LEU A 115 -7.87 -1.32 19.25
N PRO A 116 -9.21 -1.57 19.26
CA PRO A 116 -10.08 -0.84 20.18
C PRO A 116 -9.81 -1.13 21.65
N ILE A 117 -9.35 -2.33 22.01
CA ILE A 117 -8.96 -2.63 23.40
C ILE A 117 -7.77 -1.76 23.83
N ARG A 118 -6.73 -1.67 23.01
CA ARG A 118 -5.55 -0.83 23.27
C ARG A 118 -5.87 0.66 23.23
N ALA A 119 -6.70 1.10 22.27
CA ALA A 119 -7.14 2.49 22.17
C ALA A 119 -7.89 2.95 23.44
N ASN A 120 -8.82 2.11 23.95
CA ASN A 120 -9.53 2.40 25.21
C ASN A 120 -8.62 2.32 26.46
N ALA A 121 -7.49 1.61 26.38
CA ALA A 121 -6.48 1.61 27.46
C ALA A 121 -5.62 2.90 27.46
N LYS A 122 -5.88 3.86 26.56
CA LYS A 122 -5.19 5.16 26.46
C LYS A 122 -3.66 5.01 26.43
N VAL A 123 -3.19 4.15 25.54
CA VAL A 123 -1.75 3.96 25.31
C VAL A 123 -1.12 5.24 24.73
N VAL A 124 0.17 5.45 25.00
CA VAL A 124 0.89 6.66 24.62
C VAL A 124 0.91 6.87 23.11
N ILE A 125 1.09 5.79 22.34
CA ILE A 125 0.99 5.82 20.87
C ILE A 125 -0.32 5.14 20.47
N ASN A 126 -1.30 5.92 20.04
CA ASN A 126 -2.64 5.46 19.68
C ASN A 126 -3.08 6.06 18.34
N GLU A 127 -2.47 5.57 17.27
CA GLU A 127 -2.68 6.10 15.92
C GLU A 127 -4.15 5.99 15.47
N ASN A 128 -4.72 7.13 15.06
CA ASN A 128 -6.12 7.31 14.65
C ASN A 128 -7.18 6.97 15.72
N ASN A 129 -6.78 6.72 16.95
CA ASN A 129 -7.66 6.43 18.09
C ASN A 129 -8.87 5.53 17.74
N PRO A 130 -8.67 4.28 17.29
CA PRO A 130 -9.76 3.38 16.89
C PRO A 130 -10.49 2.79 18.09
N GLU A 131 -11.08 3.62 18.95
CA GLU A 131 -11.67 3.24 20.24
C GLU A 131 -13.05 2.58 20.16
N ASP A 132 -13.73 2.70 19.03
CA ASP A 132 -15.05 2.10 18.79
C ASP A 132 -15.19 1.49 17.39
N ALA A 133 -16.34 0.87 17.11
CA ALA A 133 -16.58 0.17 15.86
C ALA A 133 -16.53 1.10 14.63
N ARG A 134 -16.89 2.39 14.78
CA ARG A 134 -16.87 3.35 13.67
C ARG A 134 -15.45 3.83 13.40
N ALA A 135 -14.71 4.17 14.43
CA ALA A 135 -13.31 4.54 14.33
C ALA A 135 -12.46 3.37 13.80
N LEU A 136 -12.76 2.14 14.22
CA LEU A 136 -12.12 0.93 13.70
C LEU A 136 -12.45 0.72 12.20
N LEU A 137 -13.68 1.00 11.76
CA LEU A 137 -14.05 0.94 10.34
C LEU A 137 -13.31 1.99 9.52
N ALA A 138 -13.22 3.23 10.02
CA ALA A 138 -12.48 4.31 9.36
C ALA A 138 -10.98 3.96 9.25
N TYR A 139 -10.41 3.40 10.32
CA TYR A 139 -9.04 2.88 10.33
C TYR A 139 -8.83 1.75 9.31
N TYR A 140 -9.74 0.78 9.27
CA TYR A 140 -9.69 -0.33 8.30
C TYR A 140 -9.81 0.15 6.85
N ASN A 141 -10.71 1.09 6.59
CA ASN A 141 -10.90 1.69 5.27
C ASN A 141 -9.79 2.67 4.88
N ARG A 142 -8.85 2.96 5.80
CA ARG A 142 -7.76 3.92 5.60
C ARG A 142 -8.28 5.32 5.22
N GLU A 143 -9.35 5.78 5.87
CA GLU A 143 -10.00 7.07 5.57
C GLU A 143 -9.09 8.28 5.86
N GLN A 144 -8.04 8.10 6.66
CA GLN A 144 -6.99 9.08 6.93
C GLN A 144 -6.01 9.30 5.75
N TYR A 145 -6.05 8.44 4.74
CA TYR A 145 -5.21 8.58 3.56
C TYR A 145 -6.04 9.00 2.35
N PRO A 146 -5.43 9.68 1.36
CA PRO A 146 -6.12 9.97 0.11
C PRO A 146 -6.73 8.71 -0.50
N GLY A 147 -7.96 8.83 -0.97
CA GLY A 147 -8.65 7.72 -1.64
C GLY A 147 -7.86 7.24 -2.86
N VAL A 148 -7.79 5.94 -3.04
CA VAL A 148 -7.25 5.33 -4.26
C VAL A 148 -8.42 4.83 -5.09
N ASP A 149 -8.49 5.27 -6.34
CA ASP A 149 -9.48 4.82 -7.29
C ASP A 149 -9.41 3.31 -7.53
N SER A 150 -10.55 2.74 -7.92
CA SER A 150 -10.60 1.33 -8.29
C SER A 150 -9.59 1.04 -9.42
N PRO A 151 -8.82 -0.07 -9.32
CA PRO A 151 -7.88 -0.45 -10.37
C PRO A 151 -8.56 -0.87 -11.68
N VAL A 152 -9.89 -0.96 -11.70
CA VAL A 152 -10.69 -1.37 -12.87
C VAL A 152 -11.36 -0.19 -13.55
N TYR A 153 -11.88 0.78 -12.80
CA TYR A 153 -12.51 1.98 -13.31
C TYR A 153 -12.22 3.15 -12.36
N GLY A 154 -11.80 4.30 -12.89
CA GLY A 154 -11.45 5.47 -12.10
C GLY A 154 -10.87 6.59 -12.95
N THR A 155 -10.21 7.53 -12.30
CA THR A 155 -9.73 8.79 -12.88
C THR A 155 -8.34 8.63 -13.49
N TYR A 156 -8.13 9.21 -14.67
CA TYR A 156 -6.81 9.35 -15.29
C TYR A 156 -6.13 10.66 -14.84
N TYR A 157 -4.79 10.69 -14.85
CA TYR A 157 -4.02 11.88 -14.45
C TYR A 157 -4.32 13.12 -15.30
N SER A 158 -4.91 12.94 -16.49
CA SER A 158 -5.33 14.03 -17.37
C SER A 158 -6.47 14.88 -16.81
N ASP A 159 -7.15 14.41 -15.75
CA ASP A 159 -8.20 15.16 -15.06
C ASP A 159 -7.68 16.49 -14.48
N MET A 160 -6.38 16.57 -14.16
CA MET A 160 -5.72 17.80 -13.70
C MET A 160 -5.78 18.97 -14.69
N PHE A 161 -6.11 18.71 -15.96
CA PHE A 161 -6.24 19.71 -17.03
C PHE A 161 -7.71 19.97 -17.40
N ALA A 162 -8.63 19.36 -16.70
CA ALA A 162 -10.06 19.49 -16.98
C ALA A 162 -10.75 20.32 -15.91
N SER A 163 -11.89 20.88 -16.26
CA SER A 163 -12.79 21.47 -15.28
C SER A 163 -13.31 20.41 -14.32
N ALA A 164 -13.48 20.79 -13.06
CA ALA A 164 -14.03 19.89 -12.06
C ALA A 164 -15.40 19.35 -12.48
N GLY A 165 -15.68 18.10 -12.09
CA GLY A 165 -17.01 17.52 -12.13
C GLY A 165 -17.91 18.08 -11.03
N GLU A 166 -19.13 17.54 -10.93
CA GLU A 166 -20.07 17.95 -9.88
C GLU A 166 -19.54 17.60 -8.48
N ASP A 167 -19.72 18.54 -7.55
CA ASP A 167 -19.37 18.31 -6.16
C ASP A 167 -20.24 17.20 -5.55
N GLN A 168 -19.62 16.37 -4.74
CA GLN A 168 -20.24 15.23 -4.07
C GLN A 168 -20.22 15.38 -2.55
N ASP A 169 -21.21 14.78 -1.90
CA ASP A 169 -21.23 14.71 -0.45
C ASP A 169 -20.14 13.76 0.06
N GLY A 170 -19.36 14.24 1.02
CA GLY A 170 -18.44 13.40 1.78
C GLY A 170 -19.19 12.52 2.80
N LYS A 171 -18.46 11.64 3.47
CA LYS A 171 -19.04 10.80 4.52
C LYS A 171 -19.29 11.62 5.79
N PRO A 172 -20.50 11.57 6.40
CA PRO A 172 -20.79 12.31 7.62
C PRO A 172 -19.91 11.82 8.79
N LYS A 173 -19.31 12.75 9.52
CA LYS A 173 -18.52 12.47 10.72
C LYS A 173 -19.44 12.43 11.94
N TYR A 174 -19.33 11.37 12.72
CA TYR A 174 -20.03 11.18 13.98
C TYR A 174 -19.04 11.24 15.15
N GLU A 175 -19.45 11.87 16.23
CA GLU A 175 -18.70 11.88 17.49
C GLU A 175 -19.62 11.53 18.68
N LYS A 176 -19.00 11.04 19.76
CA LYS A 176 -19.69 10.76 21.02
C LYS A 176 -19.93 12.06 21.78
N ASP A 177 -21.17 12.38 22.06
CA ASP A 177 -21.51 13.44 23.01
C ASP A 177 -21.80 12.80 24.38
N TYR A 178 -20.85 12.90 25.26
CA TYR A 178 -20.95 12.32 26.60
C TYR A 178 -21.98 13.04 27.47
N THR A 179 -22.33 14.30 27.16
CA THR A 179 -23.34 15.07 27.87
C THR A 179 -24.75 14.60 27.50
N LEU A 180 -24.97 14.36 26.21
CA LEU A 180 -26.24 13.84 25.71
C LEU A 180 -26.34 12.32 25.76
N GLY A 181 -25.24 11.61 25.96
CA GLY A 181 -25.15 10.15 25.91
C GLY A 181 -25.50 9.59 24.52
N LYS A 182 -25.17 10.31 23.46
CA LYS A 182 -25.54 9.96 22.06
C LYS A 182 -24.43 10.25 21.08
N TYR A 183 -24.49 9.57 19.93
CA TYR A 183 -23.70 9.97 18.77
C TYR A 183 -24.36 11.15 18.07
N ILE A 184 -23.62 12.22 17.85
CA ILE A 184 -24.03 13.40 17.09
C ILE A 184 -23.30 13.46 15.75
N VAL A 185 -23.95 14.00 14.72
CA VAL A 185 -23.32 14.29 13.44
C VAL A 185 -22.69 15.66 13.53
N VAL A 186 -21.36 15.71 13.63
CA VAL A 186 -20.60 16.96 13.77
C VAL A 186 -20.36 17.66 12.44
N ASN A 187 -20.23 16.90 11.35
CA ASN A 187 -20.18 17.44 10.00
C ASN A 187 -20.85 16.48 9.01
N LYS A 188 -21.65 17.01 8.12
CA LYS A 188 -22.32 16.26 7.05
C LYS A 188 -21.49 16.21 5.77
N PHE A 189 -20.44 17.02 5.68
CA PHE A 189 -19.57 17.16 4.51
C PHE A 189 -20.33 17.26 3.18
N LYS A 190 -21.36 18.11 3.17
CA LYS A 190 -22.15 18.35 1.95
C LYS A 190 -21.32 19.10 0.92
N ASN A 191 -21.34 18.60 -0.32
CA ASN A 191 -20.61 19.19 -1.46
C ASN A 191 -19.13 19.46 -1.14
N SER A 192 -18.51 18.59 -0.32
CA SER A 192 -17.14 18.79 0.17
C SER A 192 -16.08 18.03 -0.62
N VAL A 193 -16.51 17.11 -1.48
CA VAL A 193 -15.63 16.32 -2.33
C VAL A 193 -15.81 16.76 -3.76
N GLN A 194 -14.76 17.37 -4.33
CA GLN A 194 -14.75 17.73 -5.73
C GLN A 194 -14.79 16.47 -6.60
N GLY A 195 -15.82 16.32 -7.42
CA GLY A 195 -15.94 15.19 -8.34
C GLY A 195 -14.94 15.32 -9.50
N PRO A 196 -14.39 14.20 -9.98
CA PRO A 196 -13.58 14.21 -11.19
C PRO A 196 -14.44 14.45 -12.43
N ASN A 197 -13.82 14.96 -13.50
CA ASN A 197 -14.52 15.15 -14.76
C ASN A 197 -14.85 13.78 -15.39
N PRO A 198 -16.12 13.50 -15.72
CA PRO A 198 -16.51 12.20 -16.28
C PRO A 198 -15.80 11.83 -17.59
N LYS A 199 -15.34 12.82 -18.38
CA LYS A 199 -14.57 12.60 -19.62
C LYS A 199 -13.16 12.05 -19.34
N HIS A 200 -12.63 12.29 -18.14
CA HIS A 200 -11.29 11.85 -17.71
C HIS A 200 -11.34 10.64 -16.79
N GLN A 201 -12.44 9.90 -16.83
CA GLN A 201 -12.58 8.60 -16.17
C GLN A 201 -12.73 7.49 -17.20
N GLY A 202 -12.27 6.30 -16.85
CA GLY A 202 -12.42 5.15 -17.73
C GLY A 202 -11.94 3.83 -17.14
N LEU A 203 -11.85 2.83 -18.01
CA LEU A 203 -11.39 1.50 -17.65
C LEU A 203 -9.87 1.46 -17.51
N LEU A 204 -9.39 0.64 -16.58
CA LEU A 204 -7.97 0.41 -16.31
C LEU A 204 -7.18 1.71 -16.07
N PRO A 205 -7.52 2.54 -15.07
CA PRO A 205 -6.82 3.80 -14.82
C PRO A 205 -5.43 3.54 -14.21
N ARG A 206 -4.47 3.13 -15.03
CA ARG A 206 -3.11 2.81 -14.59
C ARG A 206 -2.28 4.07 -14.36
N MET A 207 -2.43 5.06 -15.23
CA MET A 207 -1.82 6.38 -15.10
C MET A 207 -2.81 7.35 -14.43
N TRP A 208 -2.97 7.21 -13.11
CA TRP A 208 -3.96 7.97 -12.32
C TRP A 208 -3.38 9.16 -11.57
N SER A 209 -2.11 9.13 -11.21
CA SER A 209 -1.49 10.12 -10.33
C SER A 209 -1.15 11.43 -11.05
N SER A 210 -1.90 12.49 -10.80
CA SER A 210 -1.62 13.83 -11.33
C SER A 210 -0.24 14.36 -10.95
N GLN A 211 0.27 14.02 -9.77
CA GLN A 211 1.62 14.39 -9.31
C GLN A 211 2.73 13.79 -10.17
N ASN A 212 2.45 12.69 -10.86
CA ASN A 212 3.40 12.01 -11.73
C ASN A 212 3.18 12.29 -13.22
N ALA A 213 2.40 13.32 -13.58
CA ALA A 213 2.07 13.66 -14.96
C ALA A 213 3.30 13.83 -15.86
N GLU A 214 4.33 14.52 -15.36
CA GLU A 214 5.59 14.70 -16.08
C GLU A 214 6.26 13.35 -16.42
N ASN A 215 6.33 12.44 -15.45
CA ASN A 215 6.92 11.12 -15.66
C ASN A 215 6.09 10.27 -16.64
N TYR A 216 4.76 10.32 -16.55
CA TYR A 216 3.92 9.62 -17.51
C TYR A 216 4.13 10.14 -18.93
N MET A 217 4.14 11.45 -19.14
CA MET A 217 4.38 12.04 -20.47
C MET A 217 5.79 11.74 -20.96
N ARG A 218 6.80 11.86 -20.12
CA ARG A 218 8.19 11.62 -20.47
C ARG A 218 8.46 10.19 -20.97
N TYR A 219 7.85 9.18 -20.33
CA TYR A 219 8.18 7.77 -20.60
C TYR A 219 7.12 7.04 -21.43
N PHE A 220 5.87 7.50 -21.42
CA PHE A 220 4.75 6.82 -22.08
C PHE A 220 4.09 7.64 -23.17
N GLY A 221 4.47 8.89 -23.35
CA GLY A 221 4.00 9.78 -24.41
C GLY A 221 3.16 10.94 -23.89
N ALA A 222 3.17 12.04 -24.65
CA ALA A 222 2.40 13.22 -24.33
C ALA A 222 0.90 12.97 -24.46
N LEU A 223 0.09 13.67 -23.63
CA LEU A 223 -1.34 13.73 -23.81
C LEU A 223 -1.68 14.48 -25.10
N ASP A 224 -2.61 13.96 -25.87
CA ASP A 224 -3.17 14.68 -27.02
C ASP A 224 -4.20 15.72 -26.55
N PHE A 225 -4.45 16.74 -27.36
CA PHE A 225 -5.44 17.77 -27.10
C PHE A 225 -6.06 18.29 -28.39
N LYS A 226 -7.28 18.79 -28.30
CA LYS A 226 -8.01 19.44 -29.39
C LYS A 226 -8.15 20.92 -29.12
N ILE A 227 -7.99 21.75 -30.14
CA ILE A 227 -8.22 23.19 -30.04
C ILE A 227 -9.73 23.41 -30.18
N THR A 228 -10.34 24.02 -29.16
CA THR A 228 -11.78 24.27 -29.08
C THR A 228 -12.21 25.54 -29.78
N GLN A 229 -11.32 26.53 -29.86
CA GLN A 229 -11.57 27.81 -30.53
C GLN A 229 -10.57 28.03 -31.66
N PRO A 230 -11.04 28.41 -32.85
CA PRO A 230 -10.16 28.63 -34.01
C PRO A 230 -9.25 29.86 -33.76
N ASN A 231 -7.98 29.59 -33.52
CA ASN A 231 -6.92 30.59 -33.36
C ASN A 231 -5.70 30.10 -34.15
N GLN A 232 -5.25 30.88 -35.14
CA GLN A 232 -4.17 30.47 -36.00
C GLN A 232 -2.82 30.45 -35.28
N GLU A 233 -2.56 31.39 -34.38
CA GLU A 233 -1.35 31.42 -33.55
C GLU A 233 -1.28 30.24 -32.62
N LEU A 234 -2.40 29.89 -31.96
CA LEU A 234 -2.48 28.73 -31.10
C LEU A 234 -2.25 27.40 -31.87
N ARG A 235 -2.74 27.30 -33.11
CA ARG A 235 -2.50 26.11 -33.96
C ARG A 235 -1.02 25.95 -34.28
N GLN A 236 -0.32 27.04 -34.61
CA GLN A 236 1.12 27.00 -34.86
C GLN A 236 1.90 26.63 -33.59
N ALA A 237 1.56 27.23 -32.44
CA ALA A 237 2.16 26.90 -31.17
C ALA A 237 1.89 25.43 -30.74
N ALA A 238 0.67 24.94 -31.00
CA ALA A 238 0.29 23.55 -30.73
C ALA A 238 1.07 22.55 -31.59
N GLU A 239 1.30 22.87 -32.85
CA GLU A 239 2.12 22.03 -33.73
C GLU A 239 3.58 22.03 -33.29
N GLN A 240 4.12 23.20 -32.97
CA GLN A 240 5.50 23.33 -32.49
C GLN A 240 5.72 22.55 -31.19
N ILE A 241 4.80 22.62 -30.21
CA ILE A 241 4.94 21.92 -28.94
C ILE A 241 4.86 20.39 -29.14
N LYS A 242 3.98 19.90 -30.02
CA LYS A 242 3.86 18.48 -30.32
C LYS A 242 5.10 17.94 -31.03
N VAL A 243 5.56 18.62 -32.07
CA VAL A 243 6.74 18.23 -32.83
C VAL A 243 8.00 18.32 -31.96
N GLY A 244 8.19 19.43 -31.24
CA GLY A 244 9.33 19.59 -30.35
C GLY A 244 9.38 18.54 -29.24
N PHE A 245 8.23 18.15 -28.68
CA PHE A 245 8.17 17.06 -27.71
C PHE A 245 8.51 15.71 -28.35
N ALA A 246 7.97 15.42 -29.53
CA ALA A 246 8.24 14.17 -30.26
C ALA A 246 9.72 14.04 -30.65
N ASN A 247 10.40 15.15 -30.96
CA ASN A 247 11.82 15.20 -31.28
C ASN A 247 12.73 15.23 -30.05
N GLY A 248 12.16 15.35 -28.82
CA GLY A 248 12.94 15.48 -27.58
C GLY A 248 13.55 16.87 -27.36
N GLU A 249 13.17 17.87 -28.14
CA GLU A 249 13.60 19.28 -28.01
C GLU A 249 12.87 19.99 -26.85
N ILE A 250 11.67 19.52 -26.52
CA ILE A 250 10.79 20.06 -25.48
C ILE A 250 10.58 19.00 -24.40
N GLY A 251 10.78 19.40 -23.14
CA GLY A 251 10.56 18.53 -21.98
C GLY A 251 9.08 18.39 -21.61
N ALA A 252 8.78 17.38 -20.79
CA ALA A 252 7.42 17.11 -20.31
C ALA A 252 6.88 18.26 -19.42
N ASP A 253 7.74 18.92 -18.67
CA ASP A 253 7.43 20.11 -17.87
C ASP A 253 6.96 21.29 -18.72
N GLN A 254 7.61 21.53 -19.84
CA GLN A 254 7.25 22.58 -20.79
C GLN A 254 5.93 22.25 -21.49
N TYR A 255 5.73 20.97 -21.86
CA TYR A 255 4.48 20.51 -22.44
C TYR A 255 3.29 20.68 -21.48
N ILE A 256 3.46 20.31 -20.21
CA ILE A 256 2.47 20.51 -19.15
C ILE A 256 2.18 22.00 -18.94
N SER A 257 3.20 22.82 -18.94
CA SER A 257 3.04 24.28 -18.82
C SER A 257 2.25 24.88 -19.97
N PHE A 258 2.45 24.36 -21.20
CA PHE A 258 1.64 24.73 -22.35
C PHE A 258 0.17 24.34 -22.17
N LEU A 259 -0.11 23.08 -21.75
CA LEU A 259 -1.49 22.62 -21.53
C LEU A 259 -2.21 23.46 -20.47
N LYS A 260 -1.52 23.82 -19.38
CA LYS A 260 -2.11 24.66 -18.32
C LYS A 260 -2.31 26.11 -18.75
N ARG A 261 -1.44 26.66 -19.59
CA ARG A 261 -1.53 28.04 -20.07
C ARG A 261 -2.70 28.24 -21.01
N PHE A 262 -3.07 27.24 -21.77
CA PHE A 262 -4.10 27.32 -22.81
C PHE A 262 -5.33 26.49 -22.51
N ASP A 263 -5.58 26.14 -21.21
CA ASP A 263 -6.67 25.29 -20.75
C ASP A 263 -8.06 25.78 -21.22
N GLU A 264 -8.28 27.11 -21.32
CA GLU A 264 -9.52 27.69 -21.82
C GLU A 264 -9.74 27.49 -23.33
N TYR A 265 -8.68 27.24 -24.10
CA TYR A 265 -8.69 27.17 -25.57
C TYR A 265 -8.45 25.77 -26.11
N ILE A 266 -8.13 24.83 -25.27
CA ILE A 266 -7.84 23.44 -25.63
C ILE A 266 -8.65 22.48 -24.76
N GLU A 267 -9.00 21.33 -25.34
CA GLU A 267 -9.56 20.19 -24.61
C GLU A 267 -8.55 19.05 -24.62
N VAL A 268 -7.94 18.79 -23.47
CA VAL A 268 -6.99 17.70 -23.29
C VAL A 268 -7.71 16.36 -23.39
N GLN A 269 -7.17 15.42 -24.14
CA GLN A 269 -7.75 14.08 -24.26
C GLN A 269 -7.18 13.15 -23.19
N PRO A 270 -8.01 12.29 -22.58
CA PRO A 270 -7.50 11.30 -21.63
C PRO A 270 -6.62 10.26 -22.32
N PRO A 271 -5.69 9.62 -21.58
CA PRO A 271 -4.93 8.49 -22.09
C PRO A 271 -5.88 7.37 -22.55
N THR A 272 -5.55 6.72 -23.65
CA THR A 272 -6.33 5.60 -24.15
C THR A 272 -6.19 4.37 -23.24
N ILE A 273 -7.09 3.40 -23.40
CA ILE A 273 -6.96 2.10 -22.72
C ILE A 273 -5.65 1.39 -23.10
N TRP A 274 -5.16 1.58 -24.33
CA TRP A 274 -3.91 0.97 -24.78
C TRP A 274 -2.68 1.62 -24.15
N ASP A 275 -2.69 2.93 -23.90
CA ASP A 275 -1.63 3.63 -23.16
C ASP A 275 -1.56 3.10 -21.72
N ASN A 276 -2.71 2.88 -21.10
CA ASN A 276 -2.79 2.29 -19.79
C ASN A 276 -2.34 0.82 -19.76
N VAL A 277 -2.70 0.02 -20.78
CA VAL A 277 -2.21 -1.36 -20.93
C VAL A 277 -0.70 -1.37 -21.16
N LYS A 278 -0.18 -0.48 -22.00
CA LYS A 278 1.26 -0.33 -22.22
C LYS A 278 1.98 -0.02 -20.91
N TYR A 279 1.51 0.97 -20.15
CA TYR A 279 2.05 1.30 -18.83
C TYR A 279 2.00 0.11 -17.87
N MET A 280 0.88 -0.61 -17.81
CA MET A 280 0.74 -1.79 -16.95
C MET A 280 1.77 -2.87 -17.29
N VAL A 281 1.95 -3.17 -18.58
CA VAL A 281 2.85 -4.24 -19.01
C VAL A 281 4.32 -3.81 -18.89
N GLU A 282 4.69 -2.65 -19.43
CA GLU A 282 6.07 -2.20 -19.48
C GLU A 282 6.59 -1.73 -18.12
N PHE A 283 5.76 -0.98 -17.39
CA PHE A 283 6.19 -0.46 -16.10
C PHE A 283 5.79 -1.35 -14.92
N GLN A 284 4.49 -1.59 -14.69
CA GLN A 284 4.06 -2.29 -13.48
C GLN A 284 4.47 -3.76 -13.48
N PHE A 285 4.33 -4.48 -14.60
CA PHE A 285 4.67 -5.91 -14.65
C PHE A 285 6.15 -6.14 -14.97
N ASN A 286 6.70 -5.48 -15.98
CA ASN A 286 8.08 -5.71 -16.35
C ASN A 286 9.06 -4.97 -15.42
N TYR A 287 8.96 -3.65 -15.32
CA TYR A 287 9.93 -2.87 -14.57
C TYR A 287 9.80 -3.03 -13.05
N MET A 288 8.58 -2.95 -12.49
CA MET A 288 8.41 -3.05 -11.04
C MET A 288 8.44 -4.51 -10.54
N TYR A 289 7.81 -5.46 -11.25
CA TYR A 289 7.74 -6.84 -10.77
C TYR A 289 8.88 -7.71 -11.31
N LEU A 290 9.01 -7.85 -12.65
CA LEU A 290 10.00 -8.78 -13.21
C LEU A 290 11.45 -8.33 -12.96
N ARG A 291 11.75 -7.04 -13.06
CA ARG A 291 13.09 -6.53 -12.71
C ARG A 291 13.43 -6.86 -11.25
N TYR A 292 12.50 -6.63 -10.32
CA TYR A 292 12.69 -6.94 -8.91
C TYR A 292 12.75 -8.46 -8.64
N PHE A 293 11.98 -9.26 -9.37
CA PHE A 293 12.12 -10.72 -9.38
C PHE A 293 13.53 -11.17 -9.82
N MET A 294 14.06 -10.54 -10.87
CA MET A 294 15.41 -10.81 -11.34
C MET A 294 16.48 -10.41 -10.31
N TRP A 295 16.29 -9.34 -9.52
CA TRP A 295 17.18 -9.00 -8.40
C TRP A 295 17.34 -10.18 -7.43
N ASN A 296 16.25 -10.85 -7.13
CA ASN A 296 16.24 -11.92 -6.14
C ASN A 296 16.81 -13.25 -6.68
N PHE A 297 16.74 -13.49 -7.99
CA PHE A 297 17.08 -14.80 -8.55
C PHE A 297 18.18 -14.80 -9.62
N VAL A 298 18.63 -13.63 -10.04
CA VAL A 298 19.75 -13.47 -11.01
C VAL A 298 20.87 -12.65 -10.40
N GLY A 299 20.54 -11.59 -9.67
CA GLY A 299 21.44 -10.70 -9.00
C GLY A 299 21.07 -9.23 -9.15
N LYS A 300 21.70 -8.37 -8.38
CA LYS A 300 21.34 -6.96 -8.16
C LYS A 300 22.54 -6.07 -8.47
N GLN A 301 22.30 -4.97 -9.19
CA GLN A 301 23.35 -4.03 -9.57
C GLN A 301 23.82 -3.17 -8.38
N ASN A 302 22.90 -2.62 -7.62
CA ASN A 302 23.16 -1.76 -6.46
C ASN A 302 21.88 -1.57 -5.61
N ASP A 303 21.99 -0.83 -4.51
CA ASP A 303 20.89 -0.50 -3.59
C ASP A 303 20.03 0.70 -4.01
N VAL A 304 20.33 1.35 -5.12
CA VAL A 304 19.64 2.55 -5.56
C VAL A 304 18.31 2.18 -6.20
N GLN A 305 17.24 2.86 -5.81
CA GLN A 305 15.94 2.71 -6.46
C GLN A 305 16.02 3.13 -7.92
N GLY A 306 15.66 2.23 -8.83
CA GLY A 306 15.71 2.49 -10.27
C GLY A 306 14.63 3.47 -10.75
N ARG A 307 15.01 4.31 -11.71
CA ARG A 307 14.13 5.31 -12.36
C ARG A 307 14.25 5.29 -13.88
N TYR A 308 14.27 4.09 -14.48
CA TYR A 308 14.59 3.92 -15.90
C TYR A 308 15.96 4.50 -16.32
N ASN A 309 16.93 4.45 -15.42
CA ASN A 309 18.28 4.93 -15.62
C ASN A 309 19.29 3.81 -15.35
N ASP A 310 20.55 4.18 -15.22
CA ASP A 310 21.67 3.26 -15.02
C ASP A 310 21.70 2.56 -13.65
N ASN A 311 20.75 2.89 -12.75
CA ASN A 311 20.72 2.35 -11.40
C ASN A 311 19.53 1.42 -11.18
N GLY A 312 19.65 0.56 -10.17
CA GLY A 312 18.57 -0.30 -9.72
C GLY A 312 18.18 -1.39 -10.73
N ASN A 313 19.12 -1.82 -11.56
CA ASN A 313 18.92 -2.89 -12.53
C ASN A 313 19.27 -4.26 -11.92
N TRP A 314 18.84 -5.34 -12.57
CA TRP A 314 19.37 -6.66 -12.25
C TRP A 314 20.74 -6.87 -12.92
N LEU A 315 21.58 -7.71 -12.33
CA LEU A 315 22.94 -7.99 -12.78
C LEU A 315 23.20 -9.48 -12.71
N SER A 316 23.65 -10.06 -13.83
CA SER A 316 23.86 -11.52 -13.86
C SER A 316 25.22 -11.98 -13.37
N GLY A 317 26.24 -11.15 -13.49
CA GLY A 317 27.66 -11.51 -13.33
C GLY A 317 28.28 -12.07 -14.60
N ILE A 318 27.53 -12.21 -15.69
CA ILE A 318 28.06 -12.61 -16.99
C ILE A 318 28.38 -11.34 -17.77
N ASN A 319 29.66 -10.98 -17.79
CA ASN A 319 30.13 -9.68 -18.30
C ASN A 319 29.58 -9.33 -19.71
N PHE A 320 29.55 -10.30 -20.63
CA PHE A 320 29.01 -10.08 -21.97
C PHE A 320 27.53 -9.61 -21.96
N LEU A 321 26.69 -10.24 -21.15
CA LEU A 321 25.26 -9.90 -21.05
C LEU A 321 25.05 -8.56 -20.32
N ASP A 322 25.78 -8.38 -19.23
CA ASP A 322 25.63 -7.19 -18.39
C ASP A 322 26.18 -5.95 -19.11
N SER A 323 27.31 -6.09 -19.81
CA SER A 323 27.88 -4.98 -20.62
C SER A 323 27.00 -4.59 -21.81
N TYR A 324 26.30 -5.54 -22.43
CA TYR A 324 25.37 -5.24 -23.50
C TYR A 324 24.15 -4.41 -23.01
N ARG A 325 23.71 -4.67 -21.77
CA ARG A 325 22.51 -4.02 -21.23
C ARG A 325 22.80 -2.74 -20.45
N LEU A 326 23.91 -2.69 -19.72
CA LEU A 326 24.21 -1.65 -18.72
C LEU A 326 25.46 -0.83 -19.08
N GLY A 327 26.07 -1.10 -20.24
CA GLY A 327 27.38 -0.56 -20.56
C GLY A 327 28.52 -1.37 -19.97
N SER A 328 29.77 -1.03 -20.31
CA SER A 328 30.95 -1.77 -19.87
C SER A 328 30.97 -1.98 -18.35
N GLN A 329 31.14 -3.21 -17.94
CA GLN A 329 31.28 -3.59 -16.54
C GLN A 329 32.74 -3.62 -16.09
N ASP A 330 33.66 -3.39 -17.03
CA ASP A 330 35.09 -3.25 -16.75
C ASP A 330 35.39 -1.81 -16.34
N ASN A 331 36.32 -1.63 -15.44
CA ASN A 331 36.78 -0.31 -14.97
C ASN A 331 35.70 0.59 -14.35
N LEU A 332 34.77 -0.01 -13.64
CA LEU A 332 33.79 0.75 -12.87
C LEU A 332 34.46 1.52 -11.73
N PRO A 333 33.94 2.70 -11.34
CA PRO A 333 34.34 3.38 -10.12
C PRO A 333 34.31 2.47 -8.89
N SER A 334 35.24 2.66 -7.97
CA SER A 334 35.42 1.75 -6.82
C SER A 334 34.20 1.68 -5.90
N ASP A 335 33.44 2.77 -5.77
CA ASP A 335 32.20 2.86 -5.01
C ASP A 335 31.06 2.04 -5.64
N ILE A 336 31.03 1.94 -6.97
CA ILE A 336 30.07 1.10 -7.69
C ILE A 336 30.51 -0.37 -7.66
N GLN A 337 31.82 -0.62 -7.89
CA GLN A 337 32.35 -1.97 -7.93
C GLN A 337 32.25 -2.66 -6.58
N ASN A 338 32.53 -1.93 -5.48
CA ASN A 338 32.55 -2.43 -4.11
C ASN A 338 31.24 -2.18 -3.35
N ASN A 339 30.15 -1.83 -4.04
CA ASN A 339 28.87 -1.63 -3.39
C ASN A 339 28.37 -2.97 -2.81
N PRO A 340 28.06 -3.06 -1.50
CA PRO A 340 27.60 -4.31 -0.87
C PRO A 340 26.32 -4.87 -1.53
N GLY A 341 25.46 -4.01 -2.05
CA GLY A 341 24.26 -4.43 -2.78
C GLY A 341 24.51 -4.92 -4.21
N ARG A 342 25.77 -5.02 -4.66
CA ARG A 342 26.14 -5.55 -5.98
C ARG A 342 26.35 -7.05 -5.91
N ASN A 343 25.29 -7.81 -6.21
CA ASN A 343 25.25 -9.27 -6.06
C ASN A 343 25.01 -9.94 -7.42
N THR A 344 25.65 -11.08 -7.68
CA THR A 344 25.55 -11.81 -8.95
C THR A 344 25.42 -13.31 -8.71
N TYR A 345 24.39 -13.93 -9.29
CA TYR A 345 24.11 -15.36 -9.08
C TYR A 345 24.20 -16.18 -10.36
N PHE A 346 24.67 -15.61 -11.47
CA PHE A 346 24.92 -16.29 -12.75
C PHE A 346 23.70 -17.04 -13.30
N PHE A 347 22.49 -16.52 -13.07
CA PHE A 347 21.20 -17.17 -13.36
C PHE A 347 20.97 -18.51 -12.65
N LEU A 348 21.84 -18.96 -11.76
CA LEU A 348 21.76 -20.30 -11.18
C LEU A 348 20.45 -20.55 -10.41
N PRO A 349 19.99 -19.64 -9.52
CA PRO A 349 18.69 -19.81 -8.87
C PRO A 349 17.52 -19.81 -9.87
N LEU A 350 17.55 -18.92 -10.86
CA LEU A 350 16.51 -18.82 -11.88
C LEU A 350 16.42 -20.11 -12.70
N LEU A 351 17.54 -20.61 -13.20
CA LEU A 351 17.59 -21.84 -14.00
C LEU A 351 17.11 -23.05 -13.21
N LEU A 352 17.55 -23.18 -11.95
CA LEU A 352 17.12 -24.28 -11.09
C LEU A 352 15.60 -24.20 -10.80
N GLY A 353 15.07 -22.99 -10.59
CA GLY A 353 13.64 -22.77 -10.44
C GLY A 353 12.85 -23.13 -11.70
N ILE A 354 13.32 -22.76 -12.90
CA ILE A 354 12.72 -23.16 -14.18
C ILE A 354 12.72 -24.69 -14.35
N ILE A 355 13.81 -25.36 -14.02
CA ILE A 355 13.88 -26.83 -14.02
C ILE A 355 12.80 -27.40 -13.09
N GLY A 356 12.61 -26.83 -11.92
CA GLY A 356 11.57 -27.22 -10.97
C GLY A 356 10.15 -27.02 -11.50
N ILE A 357 9.89 -25.91 -12.18
CA ILE A 357 8.62 -25.62 -12.87
C ILE A 357 8.34 -26.70 -13.92
N VAL A 358 9.30 -26.98 -14.81
CA VAL A 358 9.15 -28.00 -15.86
C VAL A 358 8.96 -29.39 -15.26
N PHE A 359 9.75 -29.72 -14.25
CA PHE A 359 9.64 -31.00 -13.55
C PHE A 359 8.24 -31.17 -12.93
N GLN A 360 7.76 -30.22 -12.14
CA GLN A 360 6.46 -30.29 -11.51
C GLN A 360 5.32 -30.35 -12.56
N PHE A 361 5.39 -29.51 -13.60
CA PHE A 361 4.41 -29.54 -14.68
C PHE A 361 4.34 -30.92 -15.38
N SER A 362 5.48 -31.57 -15.56
CA SER A 362 5.53 -32.90 -16.19
C SER A 362 4.96 -34.01 -15.28
N LYS A 363 5.23 -33.94 -13.96
CA LYS A 363 4.86 -34.98 -13.00
C LYS A 363 3.49 -34.80 -12.38
N ASP A 364 3.11 -33.57 -12.00
CA ASP A 364 1.84 -33.25 -11.35
C ASP A 364 1.29 -31.89 -11.79
N LYS A 365 0.60 -31.89 -12.90
CA LYS A 365 -0.04 -30.70 -13.45
C LYS A 365 -1.02 -30.04 -12.50
N LYS A 366 -1.69 -30.81 -11.62
CA LYS A 366 -2.69 -30.26 -10.69
C LYS A 366 -2.02 -29.44 -9.60
N GLN A 367 -0.99 -29.96 -8.97
CA GLN A 367 -0.21 -29.24 -7.96
C GLN A 367 0.54 -28.06 -8.58
N PHE A 368 1.06 -28.22 -9.81
CA PHE A 368 1.64 -27.11 -10.55
C PHE A 368 0.69 -25.93 -10.70
N TRP A 369 -0.57 -26.18 -11.11
CA TRP A 369 -1.57 -25.11 -11.24
C TRP A 369 -1.91 -24.46 -9.90
N VAL A 370 -1.96 -25.20 -8.80
CA VAL A 370 -2.16 -24.65 -7.46
C VAL A 370 -1.06 -23.68 -7.09
N LEU A 371 0.21 -24.08 -7.29
CA LEU A 371 1.37 -23.21 -7.01
C LEU A 371 1.44 -22.02 -7.99
N LEU A 372 1.18 -22.24 -9.27
CA LEU A 372 1.19 -21.17 -10.27
C LEU A 372 0.15 -20.08 -9.95
N ILE A 373 -1.05 -20.46 -9.58
CA ILE A 373 -2.08 -19.50 -9.17
C ILE A 373 -1.64 -18.75 -7.93
N PHE A 374 -1.04 -19.42 -6.95
CA PHE A 374 -0.52 -18.75 -5.77
C PHE A 374 0.60 -17.76 -6.12
N PHE A 375 1.54 -18.16 -6.96
CA PHE A 375 2.60 -17.29 -7.49
C PHE A 375 2.04 -16.04 -8.17
N LEU A 376 1.07 -16.21 -9.09
CA LEU A 376 0.46 -15.11 -9.83
C LEU A 376 -0.34 -14.17 -8.92
N PHE A 377 -1.11 -14.72 -7.97
CA PHE A 377 -1.94 -13.89 -7.08
C PHE A 377 -1.12 -13.13 -6.04
N THR A 378 -0.02 -13.70 -5.56
CA THR A 378 0.88 -13.03 -4.62
C THR A 378 1.96 -12.19 -5.29
N GLY A 379 2.00 -12.14 -6.61
CA GLY A 379 2.91 -11.33 -7.43
C GLY A 379 2.18 -10.35 -8.32
N LEU A 380 1.90 -10.74 -9.56
CA LEU A 380 1.32 -9.86 -10.59
C LEU A 380 -0.07 -9.32 -10.21
N ALA A 381 -0.91 -10.13 -9.55
CA ALA A 381 -2.22 -9.66 -9.14
C ALA A 381 -2.15 -8.60 -8.03
N ILE A 382 -1.12 -8.62 -7.18
CA ILE A 382 -0.86 -7.54 -6.22
C ILE A 382 -0.50 -6.26 -6.96
N GLN A 383 0.40 -6.31 -7.94
CA GLN A 383 0.75 -5.13 -8.77
C GLN A 383 -0.49 -4.56 -9.47
N PHE A 384 -1.34 -5.43 -10.00
CA PHE A 384 -2.60 -5.02 -10.60
C PHE A 384 -3.52 -4.33 -9.59
N TYR A 385 -3.70 -4.92 -8.41
CA TYR A 385 -4.63 -4.45 -7.39
C TYR A 385 -4.18 -3.16 -6.71
N THR A 386 -2.91 -3.08 -6.31
CA THR A 386 -2.36 -1.90 -5.62
C THR A 386 -2.17 -0.71 -6.54
N ASN A 387 -2.15 -0.96 -7.85
CA ASN A 387 -2.02 0.06 -8.89
C ASN A 387 -0.94 1.13 -8.56
N PRO A 388 0.31 0.73 -8.32
CA PRO A 388 1.34 1.66 -7.89
C PRO A 388 1.61 2.69 -8.99
N GLY A 389 1.76 3.94 -8.58
CA GLY A 389 2.21 5.02 -9.45
C GLY A 389 3.66 4.83 -9.90
N ILE A 390 4.08 5.61 -10.87
CA ILE A 390 5.45 5.58 -11.38
C ILE A 390 6.45 6.04 -10.30
N PHE A 391 7.62 5.39 -10.26
CA PHE A 391 8.74 5.72 -9.38
C PHE A 391 8.42 5.72 -7.89
N GLN A 392 8.07 4.55 -7.38
CA GLN A 392 7.97 4.36 -5.93
C GLN A 392 9.32 4.64 -5.24
N PRO A 393 9.30 5.14 -4.00
CA PRO A 393 10.54 5.50 -3.28
C PRO A 393 11.42 4.30 -2.95
N ARG A 394 10.84 3.09 -2.89
CA ARG A 394 11.55 1.83 -2.63
C ARG A 394 10.74 0.63 -3.14
N GLU A 395 11.40 -0.51 -3.32
CA GLU A 395 10.71 -1.78 -3.55
C GLU A 395 9.94 -2.21 -2.28
N ARG A 396 8.78 -2.84 -2.50
CA ARG A 396 7.90 -3.28 -1.41
C ARG A 396 7.95 -4.78 -1.25
N ASP A 397 9.05 -5.29 -0.71
CA ASP A 397 9.37 -6.71 -0.54
C ASP A 397 8.24 -7.51 0.09
N TYR A 398 7.69 -6.98 1.18
CA TYR A 398 6.59 -7.60 1.93
C TYR A 398 5.33 -7.84 1.08
N SER A 399 5.13 -7.06 0.03
CA SER A 399 3.98 -7.23 -0.87
C SER A 399 4.16 -8.41 -1.84
N LEU A 400 5.39 -8.75 -2.19
CA LEU A 400 5.73 -9.72 -3.23
C LEU A 400 6.32 -11.03 -2.67
N VAL A 401 6.57 -11.10 -1.37
CA VAL A 401 7.23 -12.23 -0.70
C VAL A 401 6.55 -13.57 -0.98
N GLY A 402 5.23 -13.60 -1.12
CA GLY A 402 4.49 -14.82 -1.42
C GLY A 402 4.88 -15.46 -2.76
N SER A 403 5.04 -14.65 -3.83
CA SER A 403 5.46 -15.15 -5.13
C SER A 403 6.91 -15.64 -5.11
N PHE A 404 7.80 -14.92 -4.43
CA PHE A 404 9.20 -15.32 -4.30
C PHE A 404 9.37 -16.60 -3.47
N TYR A 405 8.56 -16.76 -2.42
CA TYR A 405 8.49 -18.01 -1.66
C TYR A 405 8.07 -19.19 -2.53
N VAL A 406 7.05 -19.03 -3.37
CA VAL A 406 6.65 -20.09 -4.31
C VAL A 406 7.76 -20.41 -5.31
N PHE A 407 8.48 -19.39 -5.81
CA PHE A 407 9.59 -19.63 -6.71
C PHE A 407 10.73 -20.39 -6.01
N ALA A 408 11.00 -20.09 -4.74
CA ALA A 408 11.95 -20.85 -3.92
C ALA A 408 11.54 -22.33 -3.76
N LEU A 409 10.23 -22.62 -3.66
CA LEU A 409 9.75 -24.01 -3.71
C LEU A 409 10.09 -24.68 -5.05
N TRP A 410 9.94 -23.98 -6.17
CA TRP A 410 10.34 -24.50 -7.47
C TRP A 410 11.86 -24.69 -7.59
N ILE A 411 12.68 -23.85 -6.98
CA ILE A 411 14.13 -24.08 -6.87
C ILE A 411 14.40 -25.42 -6.16
N GLY A 412 13.72 -25.69 -5.04
CA GLY A 412 13.82 -26.98 -4.33
C GLY A 412 13.37 -28.18 -5.18
N LEU A 413 12.26 -28.03 -5.93
CA LEU A 413 11.80 -29.06 -6.87
C LEU A 413 12.76 -29.23 -8.05
N GLY A 414 13.51 -28.20 -8.43
CA GLY A 414 14.55 -28.25 -9.45
C GLY A 414 15.70 -29.21 -9.09
N VAL A 415 16.07 -29.27 -7.81
CA VAL A 415 17.07 -30.25 -7.31
C VAL A 415 16.60 -31.65 -7.60
N TYR A 416 15.33 -31.95 -7.28
CA TYR A 416 14.77 -33.26 -7.56
C TYR A 416 14.59 -33.51 -9.07
N GLY A 417 14.25 -32.47 -9.84
CA GLY A 417 14.18 -32.51 -11.30
C GLY A 417 15.52 -32.90 -11.94
N LEU A 418 16.61 -32.33 -11.46
CA LEU A 418 17.95 -32.71 -11.90
C LEU A 418 18.28 -34.19 -11.57
N TYR A 419 17.98 -34.59 -10.33
CA TYR A 419 18.16 -36.00 -9.96
C TYR A 419 17.33 -36.93 -10.86
N ASP A 420 16.05 -36.64 -11.09
CA ASP A 420 15.16 -37.45 -11.93
C ASP A 420 15.63 -37.55 -13.39
N SER A 421 16.29 -36.50 -13.90
CA SER A 421 16.79 -36.44 -15.26
C SER A 421 18.03 -37.35 -15.51
N PHE A 422 18.85 -37.58 -14.46
CA PHE A 422 20.10 -38.32 -14.59
C PHE A 422 20.09 -39.68 -13.90
N LYS A 423 19.03 -40.06 -13.16
CA LYS A 423 18.96 -41.30 -12.36
C LYS A 423 19.10 -42.59 -13.18
N ASP A 424 18.76 -42.56 -14.46
CA ASP A 424 18.85 -43.72 -15.35
C ASP A 424 20.26 -43.89 -15.95
N TRP A 425 21.11 -42.85 -15.84
CA TRP A 425 22.49 -42.84 -16.36
C TRP A 425 23.54 -43.03 -15.26
N ILE A 426 23.23 -42.57 -14.03
CA ILE A 426 24.18 -42.58 -12.90
C ILE A 426 23.55 -43.30 -11.73
N THR A 427 24.33 -44.12 -11.06
CA THR A 427 23.89 -44.86 -9.87
C THR A 427 23.30 -43.92 -8.80
N PRO A 428 22.10 -44.15 -8.29
CA PRO A 428 21.43 -43.28 -7.32
C PRO A 428 22.24 -42.95 -6.07
N LYS A 429 23.06 -43.90 -5.59
CA LYS A 429 23.96 -43.72 -4.42
C LYS A 429 25.02 -42.63 -4.64
N ILE A 430 25.44 -42.42 -5.88
CA ILE A 430 26.40 -41.37 -6.27
C ILE A 430 25.66 -40.10 -6.70
N LEU A 431 24.63 -40.24 -7.53
CA LEU A 431 23.93 -39.12 -8.10
C LEU A 431 23.26 -38.24 -7.05
N ALA A 432 22.56 -38.83 -6.06
CA ALA A 432 21.81 -38.05 -5.08
C ALA A 432 22.73 -37.12 -4.25
N PRO A 433 23.83 -37.55 -3.62
CA PRO A 433 24.70 -36.64 -2.90
C PRO A 433 25.38 -35.61 -3.82
N VAL A 434 25.76 -35.99 -5.04
CA VAL A 434 26.38 -35.05 -6.01
C VAL A 434 25.40 -33.93 -6.38
N VAL A 435 24.16 -34.25 -6.75
CA VAL A 435 23.16 -33.25 -7.10
C VAL A 435 22.87 -32.32 -5.91
N VAL A 436 22.72 -32.87 -4.71
CA VAL A 436 22.48 -32.07 -3.50
C VAL A 436 23.66 -31.15 -3.20
N VAL A 437 24.88 -31.65 -3.21
CA VAL A 437 26.08 -30.84 -2.91
C VAL A 437 26.27 -29.74 -3.97
N VAL A 438 26.19 -30.09 -5.26
CA VAL A 438 26.36 -29.13 -6.35
C VAL A 438 25.31 -28.03 -6.28
N THR A 439 24.05 -28.39 -6.12
CA THR A 439 22.96 -27.37 -6.07
C THR A 439 23.00 -26.53 -4.79
N LEU A 440 23.39 -27.13 -3.65
CA LEU A 440 23.60 -26.42 -2.38
C LEU A 440 24.72 -25.39 -2.50
N LEU A 441 25.84 -25.76 -3.10
CA LEU A 441 26.96 -24.83 -3.31
C LEU A 441 26.64 -23.76 -4.36
N ALA A 442 25.98 -24.13 -5.47
CA ALA A 442 25.73 -23.23 -6.60
C ALA A 442 24.62 -22.22 -6.34
N VAL A 443 23.65 -22.51 -5.47
CA VAL A 443 22.49 -21.62 -5.30
C VAL A 443 22.44 -21.04 -3.88
N PRO A 444 22.00 -21.73 -2.82
CA PRO A 444 21.84 -21.07 -1.52
C PRO A 444 23.16 -20.60 -0.92
N THR A 445 24.28 -21.31 -1.15
CA THR A 445 25.57 -20.87 -0.61
C THR A 445 26.09 -19.61 -1.31
N VAL A 446 26.03 -19.55 -2.63
CA VAL A 446 26.40 -18.32 -3.39
C VAL A 446 25.53 -17.14 -2.95
N MET A 447 24.22 -17.34 -2.89
CA MET A 447 23.29 -16.30 -2.44
C MET A 447 23.57 -15.85 -1.00
N ALA A 448 23.84 -16.79 -0.09
CA ALA A 448 24.13 -16.46 1.30
C ALA A 448 25.44 -15.66 1.44
N ILE A 449 26.51 -16.07 0.75
CA ILE A 449 27.79 -15.37 0.81
C ILE A 449 27.69 -13.96 0.25
N GLN A 450 27.00 -13.79 -0.90
CA GLN A 450 26.94 -12.50 -1.56
C GLN A 450 25.95 -11.52 -0.92
N ASN A 451 24.98 -11.99 -0.15
CA ASN A 451 24.00 -11.10 0.48
C ASN A 451 24.23 -10.90 1.98
N TRP A 452 25.23 -11.56 2.57
CA TRP A 452 25.43 -11.50 4.02
C TRP A 452 25.73 -10.08 4.49
N ASP A 453 26.62 -9.38 3.80
CA ASP A 453 27.10 -8.06 4.18
C ASP A 453 26.03 -6.96 4.03
N ASP A 454 25.20 -7.02 3.00
CA ASP A 454 24.11 -6.05 2.81
C ASP A 454 22.85 -6.35 3.64
N HIS A 455 22.71 -7.58 4.15
CA HIS A 455 21.60 -7.99 5.02
C HIS A 455 21.96 -8.03 6.51
N ASP A 456 23.24 -8.09 6.87
CA ASP A 456 23.68 -8.00 8.27
C ASP A 456 23.44 -6.58 8.80
N ARG A 457 22.53 -6.48 9.75
CA ARG A 457 22.15 -5.22 10.43
C ARG A 457 22.59 -5.19 11.88
N SER A 458 23.37 -6.15 12.34
CA SER A 458 23.81 -6.29 13.73
C SER A 458 24.59 -5.08 14.25
N ASN A 459 25.25 -4.33 13.37
CA ASN A 459 26.04 -3.15 13.69
C ASN A 459 25.44 -1.82 13.18
N ARG A 460 24.14 -1.81 12.83
CA ARG A 460 23.48 -0.60 12.29
C ARG A 460 22.71 0.12 13.39
N PHE A 461 23.40 0.98 14.14
CA PHE A 461 22.84 1.75 15.24
C PHE A 461 22.45 3.19 14.88
N THR A 462 22.56 3.61 13.62
CA THR A 462 22.35 5.00 13.20
C THR A 462 21.01 5.56 13.65
N ALA A 463 19.91 4.83 13.48
CA ALA A 463 18.58 5.28 13.86
C ALA A 463 18.47 5.47 15.38
N ASN A 464 18.95 4.52 16.18
CA ASN A 464 18.93 4.62 17.65
C ASN A 464 19.85 5.77 18.15
N SER A 465 21.07 5.85 17.58
CA SER A 465 22.01 6.92 17.96
C SER A 465 21.48 8.31 17.62
N SER A 466 20.87 8.47 16.44
CA SER A 466 20.23 9.73 16.05
C SER A 466 19.07 10.09 16.98
N ALA A 467 18.23 9.12 17.33
CA ALA A 467 17.13 9.33 18.27
C ALA A 467 17.62 9.80 19.64
N LYS A 468 18.66 9.15 20.20
CA LYS A 468 19.25 9.56 21.46
C LYS A 468 19.90 10.93 21.37
N ALA A 469 20.62 11.24 20.30
CA ALA A 469 21.22 12.54 20.10
C ALA A 469 20.17 13.67 20.04
N TYR A 470 19.01 13.45 19.40
CA TYR A 470 17.90 14.40 19.42
C TYR A 470 17.36 14.59 20.84
N LEU A 471 17.13 13.51 21.58
CA LEU A 471 16.64 13.57 22.96
C LEU A 471 17.65 14.24 23.90
N ASP A 472 18.95 13.96 23.75
CA ASP A 472 20.02 14.55 24.56
C ASP A 472 20.24 16.03 24.27
N SER A 473 19.83 16.50 23.07
CA SER A 473 19.87 17.93 22.76
C SER A 473 18.82 18.76 23.49
N CYS A 474 17.82 18.09 24.10
CA CYS A 474 16.78 18.73 24.89
C CYS A 474 17.26 18.94 26.33
N GLN A 475 16.93 20.11 26.89
CA GLN A 475 17.24 20.42 28.30
C GLN A 475 16.55 19.42 29.24
N GLU A 476 17.27 18.94 30.24
CA GLU A 476 16.74 18.03 31.24
C GLU A 476 15.77 18.76 32.20
N ASP A 477 14.75 18.06 32.63
CA ASP A 477 13.74 18.51 33.62
C ASP A 477 13.06 19.86 33.33
N ALA A 478 13.13 20.31 32.06
CA ALA A 478 12.58 21.60 31.65
C ALA A 478 11.21 21.53 30.97
N GLY A 479 10.60 20.33 30.90
CA GLY A 479 9.37 20.13 30.14
C GLY A 479 9.56 20.38 28.64
N ALA A 480 10.68 19.91 28.09
CA ALA A 480 11.07 20.15 26.71
C ALA A 480 10.07 19.53 25.72
N ILE A 481 9.77 20.25 24.64
CA ILE A 481 8.96 19.78 23.51
C ILE A 481 9.87 19.69 22.29
N LEU A 482 9.99 18.49 21.74
CA LEU A 482 10.78 18.20 20.54
C LEU A 482 9.84 18.02 19.33
N PHE A 483 9.91 18.91 18.36
CA PHE A 483 9.17 18.80 17.11
C PHE A 483 9.98 18.00 16.08
N THR A 484 9.32 16.96 15.52
CA THR A 484 9.83 16.12 14.44
C THR A 484 8.94 16.29 13.20
N ILE A 485 9.45 15.96 12.00
CA ILE A 485 8.73 16.24 10.75
C ILE A 485 7.95 15.02 10.26
N GLY A 486 8.56 13.84 10.27
CA GLY A 486 7.96 12.65 9.69
C GLY A 486 8.41 11.34 10.37
N ASP A 487 8.16 10.22 9.71
CA ASP A 487 8.38 8.88 10.25
C ASP A 487 9.85 8.61 10.58
N ASN A 488 10.77 9.08 9.73
CA ASN A 488 12.20 8.72 9.81
C ASN A 488 12.89 9.29 11.04
N ASP A 489 12.46 10.44 11.53
CA ASP A 489 12.96 11.07 12.75
C ASP A 489 12.10 10.75 13.97
N THR A 490 10.78 10.63 13.80
CA THR A 490 9.86 10.37 14.91
C THR A 490 9.93 8.93 15.44
N PHE A 491 9.86 7.93 14.56
CA PHE A 491 9.73 6.53 14.99
C PHE A 491 10.97 5.98 15.73
N PRO A 492 12.21 6.33 15.35
CA PRO A 492 13.36 5.98 16.18
C PRO A 492 13.31 6.59 17.58
N ILE A 493 12.80 7.83 17.70
CA ILE A 493 12.65 8.49 19.00
C ILE A 493 11.56 7.80 19.84
N TRP A 494 10.42 7.45 19.24
CA TRP A 494 9.41 6.66 19.93
C TRP A 494 9.95 5.31 20.38
N TYR A 495 10.77 4.62 19.56
CA TYR A 495 11.43 3.39 19.98
C TYR A 495 12.29 3.60 21.21
N ALA A 496 13.12 4.66 21.24
CA ALA A 496 13.97 4.99 22.38
C ALA A 496 13.13 5.26 23.66
N GLN A 497 12.00 5.98 23.52
CA GLN A 497 11.12 6.28 24.66
C GLN A 497 10.29 5.07 25.11
N GLU A 498 9.65 4.35 24.18
CA GLU A 498 8.70 3.28 24.49
C GLU A 498 9.38 1.96 24.91
N ILE A 499 10.53 1.65 24.31
CA ILE A 499 11.21 0.36 24.52
C ILE A 499 12.40 0.48 25.46
N GLU A 500 13.20 1.56 25.31
CA GLU A 500 14.39 1.75 26.12
C GLU A 500 14.13 2.67 27.33
N HIS A 501 12.94 3.26 27.42
CA HIS A 501 12.56 4.24 28.45
C HIS A 501 13.56 5.40 28.57
N TYR A 502 14.06 5.85 27.40
CA TYR A 502 15.09 6.87 27.34
C TYR A 502 14.48 8.25 27.19
N ARG A 503 14.81 9.20 28.10
CA ARG A 503 14.35 10.59 28.08
C ARG A 503 12.83 10.73 27.88
N THR A 504 12.05 10.01 28.68
CA THR A 504 10.58 10.05 28.70
C THR A 504 10.02 11.37 29.28
N ASP A 505 10.90 12.24 29.79
CA ASP A 505 10.62 13.62 30.19
C ASP A 505 10.39 14.57 28.99
N VAL A 506 10.90 14.21 27.79
CA VAL A 506 10.76 15.02 26.57
C VAL A 506 9.45 14.70 25.86
N ARG A 507 8.64 15.74 25.57
CA ARG A 507 7.44 15.59 24.76
C ARG A 507 7.77 15.61 23.27
N VAL A 508 7.60 14.49 22.59
CA VAL A 508 7.85 14.39 21.14
C VAL A 508 6.57 14.66 20.36
N VAL A 509 6.65 15.56 19.39
CA VAL A 509 5.53 16.00 18.54
C VAL A 509 5.89 15.81 17.08
N CYS A 510 5.24 14.86 16.41
CA CYS A 510 5.36 14.71 14.97
C CYS A 510 4.46 15.74 14.27
N THR A 511 5.06 16.67 13.51
CA THR A 511 4.31 17.76 12.87
C THR A 511 3.36 17.27 11.79
N SER A 512 3.70 16.22 11.04
CA SER A 512 2.82 15.63 10.04
C SER A 512 1.59 14.94 10.66
N LEU A 513 1.70 14.38 11.86
CA LEU A 513 0.56 13.85 12.60
C LEU A 513 -0.23 14.95 13.33
N PHE A 514 0.44 16.06 13.68
CA PHE A 514 -0.19 17.17 14.38
C PHE A 514 -1.24 17.92 13.55
N GLU A 515 -1.32 17.62 12.26
CA GLU A 515 -2.39 18.06 11.36
C GLU A 515 -3.72 17.30 11.60
N THR A 516 -3.73 16.26 12.45
CA THR A 516 -4.91 15.43 12.73
C THR A 516 -5.47 15.70 14.13
N ASP A 517 -6.78 15.72 14.24
CA ASP A 517 -7.48 16.01 15.50
C ASP A 517 -7.17 15.01 16.62
N TRP A 518 -7.13 13.71 16.31
CA TRP A 518 -6.82 12.65 17.27
C TRP A 518 -5.41 12.78 17.88
N TYR A 519 -4.43 13.24 17.09
CA TYR A 519 -3.07 13.41 17.57
C TYR A 519 -2.92 14.66 18.43
N VAL A 520 -3.62 15.75 18.08
CA VAL A 520 -3.71 16.94 18.95
C VAL A 520 -4.30 16.57 20.30
N ASP A 521 -5.39 15.79 20.33
CA ASP A 521 -5.99 15.30 21.59
C ASP A 521 -4.99 14.46 22.39
N GLN A 522 -4.23 13.59 21.75
CA GLN A 522 -3.21 12.77 22.40
C GLN A 522 -2.08 13.63 22.97
N MET A 523 -1.66 14.68 22.29
CA MET A 523 -0.64 15.61 22.77
C MET A 523 -1.10 16.45 23.99
N LYS A 524 -2.40 16.57 24.21
CA LYS A 524 -3.00 17.27 25.38
C LYS A 524 -3.16 16.38 26.60
N VAL A 525 -2.68 15.15 26.56
CA VAL A 525 -2.65 14.20 27.69
C VAL A 525 -1.19 13.97 28.10
N ALA A 526 -0.92 13.86 29.41
CA ALA A 526 0.41 13.53 29.90
C ALA A 526 0.87 12.15 29.38
N ALA A 527 2.15 12.01 29.12
CA ALA A 527 2.78 10.75 28.72
C ALA A 527 4.07 10.56 29.51
N TYR A 528 4.16 9.50 30.31
CA TYR A 528 5.26 9.24 31.23
C TYR A 528 5.53 10.48 32.12
N GLU A 529 6.76 10.99 32.16
CA GLU A 529 7.15 12.18 32.91
C GLU A 529 6.89 13.49 32.12
N SER A 530 6.53 13.40 30.81
CA SER A 530 6.27 14.59 30.01
C SER A 530 4.88 15.17 30.24
N ALA A 531 4.83 16.48 30.43
CA ALA A 531 3.57 17.22 30.59
C ALA A 531 2.77 17.30 29.27
N PRO A 532 1.44 17.50 29.34
CA PRO A 532 0.63 17.82 28.17
C PRO A 532 1.13 19.09 27.48
N ILE A 533 0.96 19.16 26.14
CA ILE A 533 1.21 20.41 25.43
C ILE A 533 0.22 21.47 25.91
N PRO A 534 0.69 22.67 26.32
CA PRO A 534 -0.18 23.74 26.78
C PRO A 534 -0.96 24.33 25.60
N SER A 535 -2.19 23.90 25.40
CA SER A 535 -3.09 24.45 24.37
C SER A 535 -4.45 24.74 24.98
N GLN A 536 -4.94 25.95 24.76
CA GLN A 536 -6.28 26.40 25.20
C GLN A 536 -7.37 26.11 24.16
N ILE A 537 -7.00 25.78 22.91
CA ILE A 537 -7.95 25.55 21.82
C ILE A 537 -8.71 24.25 22.11
N SER A 538 -10.04 24.29 22.17
CA SER A 538 -10.86 23.11 22.45
C SER A 538 -10.97 22.19 21.23
N HIS A 539 -11.27 20.89 21.46
CA HIS A 539 -11.41 19.88 20.42
C HIS A 539 -12.39 20.30 19.31
N GLU A 540 -13.54 20.90 19.65
CA GLU A 540 -14.55 21.33 18.68
C GLU A 540 -14.02 22.36 17.68
N LYS A 541 -12.94 23.05 17.99
CA LYS A 541 -12.37 24.09 17.13
C LYS A 541 -11.38 23.55 16.13
N TYR A 542 -10.58 22.52 16.45
CA TYR A 542 -9.59 21.95 15.53
C TYR A 542 -9.99 20.60 14.96
N ARG A 543 -11.12 20.01 15.38
CA ARG A 543 -11.57 18.75 14.77
C ARG A 543 -11.73 18.89 13.27
N TRP A 544 -11.49 17.82 12.55
CA TRP A 544 -11.56 17.78 11.09
C TRP A 544 -12.88 18.34 10.56
N GLY A 545 -12.76 19.25 9.57
CA GLY A 545 -13.90 19.92 8.95
C GLY A 545 -14.44 21.10 9.76
N SER A 546 -13.70 21.62 10.74
CA SER A 546 -14.06 22.86 11.44
C SER A 546 -13.06 24.00 11.21
N ARG A 547 -11.88 23.98 11.84
CA ARG A 547 -10.81 24.97 11.69
C ARG A 547 -9.45 24.30 11.53
N ASP A 548 -9.43 23.14 10.93
CA ASP A 548 -8.27 22.31 10.66
C ASP A 548 -7.36 22.87 9.56
N VAL A 549 -7.86 23.81 8.74
CA VAL A 549 -7.10 24.48 7.68
C VAL A 549 -7.25 26.00 7.78
N LEU A 550 -6.15 26.71 7.65
CA LEU A 550 -6.09 28.16 7.56
C LEU A 550 -5.57 28.57 6.18
N TYR A 551 -6.41 29.31 5.45
CA TYR A 551 -6.01 29.85 4.14
C TYR A 551 -5.29 31.19 4.31
N HIS A 552 -3.99 31.22 3.97
CA HIS A 552 -3.20 32.44 3.95
C HIS A 552 -3.30 33.10 2.57
N GLN A 553 -3.96 34.27 2.52
CA GLN A 553 -4.19 35.01 1.26
C GLN A 553 -3.20 36.16 1.00
N GLY A 554 -2.26 36.40 1.90
CA GLY A 554 -1.28 37.49 1.74
C GLY A 554 -1.88 38.91 1.63
N ILE A 555 -3.03 39.15 2.26
CA ILE A 555 -3.80 40.42 2.14
C ILE A 555 -3.10 41.59 2.81
N THR A 556 -2.17 41.35 3.72
CA THR A 556 -1.47 42.38 4.49
C THR A 556 -0.01 42.01 4.71
N GLU A 557 0.87 43.00 4.63
CA GLU A 557 2.28 42.92 5.01
C GLU A 557 2.50 43.09 6.53
N ASN A 558 1.45 43.42 7.28
CA ASN A 558 1.56 43.65 8.71
C ASN A 558 1.82 42.32 9.44
N ARG A 559 2.87 42.30 10.26
CA ARG A 559 3.19 41.17 11.14
C ARG A 559 2.22 41.15 12.32
N TRP A 560 1.60 39.99 12.54
CA TRP A 560 0.81 39.77 13.74
C TRP A 560 1.65 39.12 14.84
N PRO A 561 1.54 39.57 16.10
CA PRO A 561 2.04 38.80 17.23
C PRO A 561 1.36 37.43 17.26
N ILE A 562 2.15 36.37 17.45
CA ILE A 562 1.63 34.99 17.43
C ILE A 562 0.50 34.78 18.44
N LYS A 563 0.59 35.43 19.61
CA LYS A 563 -0.46 35.37 20.64
C LYS A 563 -1.79 35.92 20.14
N ASP A 564 -1.77 37.04 19.43
CA ASP A 564 -3.00 37.66 18.90
C ASP A 564 -3.61 36.81 17.78
N PHE A 565 -2.75 36.19 16.97
CA PHE A 565 -3.14 35.25 15.93
C PHE A 565 -3.82 34.00 16.53
N ILE A 566 -3.24 33.38 17.54
CA ILE A 566 -3.83 32.22 18.24
C ILE A 566 -5.15 32.60 18.91
N ASN A 567 -5.21 33.76 19.61
CA ASN A 567 -6.46 34.25 20.20
C ASN A 567 -7.54 34.53 19.13
N TRP A 568 -7.15 34.99 17.96
CA TRP A 568 -8.09 35.19 16.85
C TRP A 568 -8.62 33.86 16.32
N ILE A 569 -7.76 32.84 16.12
CA ILE A 569 -8.17 31.48 15.73
C ILE A 569 -9.12 30.90 16.77
N ASP A 570 -8.82 31.06 18.05
CA ASP A 570 -9.66 30.57 19.15
C ASP A 570 -10.99 31.33 19.29
N SER A 571 -11.11 32.51 18.71
CA SER A 571 -12.34 33.32 18.78
C SER A 571 -13.48 32.72 17.94
N ASP A 572 -14.74 32.98 18.34
CA ASP A 572 -15.93 32.54 17.61
C ASP A 572 -16.37 33.53 16.51
N LYS A 573 -15.45 34.38 16.03
CA LYS A 573 -15.75 35.32 14.95
C LYS A 573 -16.07 34.58 13.65
N PRO A 574 -17.06 35.04 12.83
CA PRO A 574 -17.47 34.34 11.60
C PRO A 574 -16.32 34.05 10.61
N ARG A 575 -15.30 34.92 10.58
CA ARG A 575 -14.12 34.78 9.68
C ARG A 575 -13.15 33.68 10.09
N THR A 576 -13.28 33.12 11.30
CA THR A 576 -12.45 32.00 11.77
C THR A 576 -13.12 30.65 11.53
N LYS A 577 -14.32 30.61 10.98
CA LYS A 577 -15.06 29.38 10.66
C LYS A 577 -14.97 29.11 9.18
N LEU A 578 -14.69 27.86 8.80
CA LEU A 578 -14.90 27.40 7.43
C LEU A 578 -16.40 27.58 7.10
N LYS A 579 -16.68 28.11 5.92
CA LYS A 579 -18.05 28.32 5.46
C LYS A 579 -18.70 26.99 5.09
#